data_e70aa69c59ee3dfa514ac62dfc269538
#
_entry.id   e70aa69c59ee3dfa514ac62dfc269538
#
_cell.length_a   1.000
_cell.length_b   1.000
_cell.length_c   1.000
_cell.angle_alpha   90.00
_cell.angle_beta   90.00
_cell.angle_gamma   90.00
#
_symmetry.space_group_name_H-M   'P 1'
#
loop_
_entity.id
_entity.type
_entity.pdbx_description
1 polymer ?
#
loop_
_entity_poly.entity_id
_entity_poly.type
_entity_poly.pdbx_seq_one_letter_code
_entity_poly.pdbx_strand_id
1 'polypeptide(L)'
;MLGSRSKEKAEAAAREMNANHGSAVSGEDNRTAAAKADIVVIAVPYANHDAILNEIKPAVMGKIVVDAVVPLVPPKVSVVQLPPDGSAALGAQRLLAGAARVQSAFHNVSASKLKSGGPVDCDVLVFGDDKEARAIVIELANAAGTRGIDGGPLANSAAAEALTSVLIGINRRYKVDGGAGIRITGLPAAQRR
;
A
#
# COMPACT_ATOMS: atom_id res chain seq x y z
N MET A 1 9.84 6.78 -8.39
CA MET A 1 10.63 7.64 -7.47
C MET A 1 10.46 7.15 -6.05
N LEU A 2 11.51 7.16 -5.22
CA LEU A 2 11.45 6.85 -3.78
C LEU A 2 11.49 8.14 -2.97
N GLY A 3 10.58 8.25 -1.99
CA GLY A 3 10.59 9.29 -0.97
C GLY A 3 11.17 8.76 0.34
N SER A 4 11.92 9.61 1.06
CA SER A 4 12.37 9.31 2.42
C SER A 4 12.47 10.61 3.22
N ARG A 5 12.58 10.52 4.55
CA ARG A 5 12.85 11.67 5.43
C ARG A 5 14.20 12.36 5.14
N SER A 6 15.09 11.69 4.43
CA SER A 6 16.37 12.21 3.97
C SER A 6 16.56 11.83 2.51
N LYS A 7 16.89 12.81 1.68
CA LYS A 7 17.16 12.62 0.25
C LYS A 7 18.30 11.63 0.02
N GLU A 8 19.36 11.72 0.83
CA GLU A 8 20.53 10.83 0.73
C GLU A 8 20.15 9.36 0.94
N LYS A 9 19.25 9.08 1.89
CA LYS A 9 18.73 7.72 2.13
C LYS A 9 17.86 7.24 0.98
N ALA A 10 17.03 8.10 0.42
CA ALA A 10 16.21 7.77 -0.75
C ALA A 10 17.08 7.46 -1.97
N GLU A 11 18.11 8.27 -2.22
CA GLU A 11 19.06 8.06 -3.32
C GLU A 11 19.86 6.76 -3.14
N ALA A 12 20.29 6.46 -1.91
CA ALA A 12 21.00 5.21 -1.62
C ALA A 12 20.11 3.98 -1.91
N ALA A 13 18.85 4.00 -1.45
CA ALA A 13 17.88 2.94 -1.71
C ALA A 13 17.54 2.82 -3.20
N ALA A 14 17.42 3.95 -3.92
CA ALA A 14 17.18 3.97 -5.35
C ALA A 14 18.36 3.35 -6.12
N ARG A 15 19.60 3.66 -5.77
CA ARG A 15 20.81 3.03 -6.36
C ARG A 15 20.80 1.51 -6.15
N GLU A 16 20.48 1.04 -4.95
CA GLU A 16 20.37 -0.39 -4.66
C GLU A 16 19.30 -1.07 -5.52
N MET A 17 18.11 -0.47 -5.62
CA MET A 17 17.04 -1.01 -6.47
C MET A 17 17.46 -1.06 -7.95
N ASN A 18 18.08 -0.01 -8.44
CA ASN A 18 18.53 0.07 -9.85
C ASN A 18 19.58 -1.00 -10.15
N ALA A 19 20.53 -1.22 -9.23
CA ALA A 19 21.54 -2.25 -9.37
C ALA A 19 20.95 -3.67 -9.37
N ASN A 20 19.95 -3.92 -8.53
CA ASN A 20 19.36 -5.26 -8.37
C ASN A 20 18.31 -5.60 -9.43
N HIS A 21 17.63 -4.61 -10.02
CA HIS A 21 16.47 -4.84 -10.90
C HIS A 21 16.57 -4.15 -12.27
N GLY A 22 17.69 -3.48 -12.60
CA GLY A 22 17.82 -2.75 -13.85
C GLY A 22 16.81 -1.62 -14.04
N SER A 23 16.28 -1.08 -12.93
CA SER A 23 15.28 -0.02 -12.96
C SER A 23 15.91 1.37 -13.04
N ALA A 24 15.11 2.40 -13.31
CA ALA A 24 15.53 3.81 -13.34
C ALA A 24 14.83 4.62 -12.25
N VAL A 25 14.92 4.16 -11.01
CA VAL A 25 14.32 4.81 -9.85
C VAL A 25 15.22 5.94 -9.36
N SER A 26 14.64 7.10 -9.03
CA SER A 26 15.33 8.23 -8.38
C SER A 26 14.89 8.36 -6.91
N GLY A 27 15.74 8.98 -6.08
CA GLY A 27 15.46 9.27 -4.67
C GLY A 27 15.29 10.77 -4.43
N GLU A 28 14.36 11.13 -3.55
CA GLU A 28 14.12 12.52 -3.09
C GLU A 28 13.66 12.51 -1.62
N ASP A 29 13.57 13.69 -0.99
CA ASP A 29 12.81 13.82 0.25
C ASP A 29 11.31 13.54 0.00
N ASN A 30 10.55 13.21 1.07
CA ASN A 30 9.15 12.82 0.95
C ASN A 30 8.30 13.88 0.25
N ARG A 31 8.46 15.14 0.61
CA ARG A 31 7.64 16.24 0.07
C ARG A 31 7.94 16.47 -1.41
N THR A 32 9.21 16.47 -1.79
CA THR A 32 9.63 16.62 -3.17
C THR A 32 9.19 15.45 -4.01
N ALA A 33 9.33 14.21 -3.51
CA ALA A 33 8.84 13.01 -4.19
C ALA A 33 7.33 13.06 -4.42
N ALA A 34 6.55 13.41 -3.39
CA ALA A 34 5.10 13.56 -3.48
C ALA A 34 4.69 14.68 -4.46
N ALA A 35 5.42 15.80 -4.49
CA ALA A 35 5.13 16.91 -5.40
C ALA A 35 5.32 16.51 -6.89
N LYS A 36 6.32 15.68 -7.19
CA LYS A 36 6.66 15.23 -8.56
C LYS A 36 5.82 14.04 -9.05
N ALA A 37 5.14 13.33 -8.16
CA ALA A 37 4.36 12.13 -8.48
C ALA A 37 2.90 12.47 -8.85
N ASP A 38 2.29 11.67 -9.72
CA ASP A 38 0.84 11.69 -9.99
C ASP A 38 0.09 10.79 -9.00
N ILE A 39 0.71 9.68 -8.63
CA ILE A 39 0.22 8.72 -7.64
C ILE A 39 1.26 8.60 -6.53
N VAL A 40 0.84 8.79 -5.29
CA VAL A 40 1.72 8.66 -4.11
C VAL A 40 1.31 7.43 -3.32
N VAL A 41 2.23 6.48 -3.14
CA VAL A 41 2.00 5.28 -2.33
C VAL A 41 2.63 5.47 -0.96
N ILE A 42 1.83 5.38 0.10
CA ILE A 42 2.28 5.45 1.48
C ILE A 42 2.59 4.02 1.96
N ALA A 43 3.87 3.72 2.14
CA ALA A 43 4.36 2.41 2.57
C ALA A 43 5.35 2.56 3.73
N VAL A 44 4.88 3.12 4.83
CA VAL A 44 5.68 3.40 6.03
C VAL A 44 5.15 2.61 7.24
N PRO A 45 5.95 2.39 8.28
CA PRO A 45 5.42 1.83 9.53
C PRO A 45 4.29 2.70 10.09
N TYR A 46 3.25 2.06 10.64
CA TYR A 46 2.06 2.76 11.15
C TYR A 46 2.40 3.88 12.16
N ALA A 47 3.41 3.69 13.00
CA ALA A 47 3.86 4.71 13.95
C ALA A 47 4.33 6.03 13.31
N ASN A 48 4.65 6.02 12.01
CA ASN A 48 5.09 7.20 11.26
C ASN A 48 4.01 7.74 10.30
N HIS A 49 2.85 7.07 10.21
CA HIS A 49 1.81 7.33 9.22
C HIS A 49 1.32 8.77 9.25
N ASP A 50 0.84 9.24 10.40
CA ASP A 50 0.28 10.58 10.55
C ASP A 50 1.32 11.68 10.29
N ALA A 51 2.55 11.47 10.74
CA ALA A 51 3.63 12.43 10.54
C ALA A 51 3.96 12.60 9.05
N ILE A 52 4.05 11.50 8.30
CA ILE A 52 4.32 11.53 6.85
C ILE A 52 3.16 12.15 6.09
N LEU A 53 1.91 11.80 6.41
CA LEU A 53 0.74 12.38 5.76
C LEU A 53 0.67 13.90 5.96
N ASN A 54 0.93 14.39 7.17
CA ASN A 54 0.97 15.82 7.45
C ASN A 54 2.12 16.52 6.69
N GLU A 55 3.29 15.90 6.60
CA GLU A 55 4.44 16.40 5.85
C GLU A 55 4.12 16.60 4.37
N ILE A 56 3.49 15.61 3.74
CA ILE A 56 3.24 15.61 2.28
C ILE A 56 1.92 16.27 1.88
N LYS A 57 1.01 16.55 2.82
CA LYS A 57 -0.33 17.10 2.55
C LYS A 57 -0.33 18.27 1.55
N PRO A 58 0.55 19.29 1.66
CA PRO A 58 0.59 20.37 0.69
C PRO A 58 1.01 19.95 -0.73
N ALA A 59 1.69 18.81 -0.86
CA ALA A 59 2.24 18.30 -2.12
C ALA A 59 1.32 17.34 -2.86
N VAL A 60 0.22 16.88 -2.23
CA VAL A 60 -0.69 15.86 -2.80
C VAL A 60 -2.04 16.41 -3.25
N MET A 61 -2.17 17.74 -3.35
CA MET A 61 -3.42 18.39 -3.76
C MET A 61 -3.94 17.84 -5.11
N GLY A 62 -5.16 17.29 -5.10
CA GLY A 62 -5.83 16.72 -6.27
C GLY A 62 -5.28 15.37 -6.76
N LYS A 63 -4.22 14.85 -6.14
CA LYS A 63 -3.57 13.60 -6.54
C LYS A 63 -4.24 12.36 -5.95
N ILE A 64 -3.87 11.20 -6.47
CA ILE A 64 -4.23 9.91 -5.88
C ILE A 64 -3.19 9.57 -4.80
N VAL A 65 -3.66 9.30 -3.59
CA VAL A 65 -2.84 8.77 -2.49
C VAL A 65 -3.29 7.35 -2.20
N VAL A 66 -2.41 6.38 -2.39
CA VAL A 66 -2.64 4.97 -2.09
C VAL A 66 -2.05 4.66 -0.72
N ASP A 67 -2.88 4.36 0.25
CA ASP A 67 -2.45 3.97 1.57
C ASP A 67 -2.28 2.44 1.63
N ALA A 68 -1.04 1.99 1.80
CA ALA A 68 -0.69 0.58 1.98
C ALA A 68 -0.32 0.26 3.44
N VAL A 69 -0.57 1.20 4.34
CA VAL A 69 -0.21 1.06 5.75
C VAL A 69 -1.20 0.15 6.48
N VAL A 70 -0.67 -0.68 7.35
CA VAL A 70 -1.46 -1.55 8.24
C VAL A 70 -1.20 -1.13 9.68
N PRO A 71 -2.22 -0.99 10.52
CA PRO A 71 -2.08 -0.55 11.90
C PRO A 71 -1.50 -1.65 12.81
N LEU A 72 -0.28 -2.10 12.49
CA LEU A 72 0.46 -3.08 13.28
C LEU A 72 1.13 -2.41 14.47
N VAL A 73 0.82 -2.87 15.68
CA VAL A 73 1.42 -2.37 16.93
C VAL A 73 2.26 -3.48 17.58
N PRO A 74 3.59 -3.41 17.49
CA PRO A 74 4.46 -4.36 18.16
C PRO A 74 4.27 -4.37 19.68
N PRO A 75 4.49 -5.51 20.37
CA PRO A 75 4.96 -6.80 19.82
C PRO A 75 3.84 -7.69 19.27
N LYS A 76 2.56 -7.32 19.42
CA LYS A 76 1.39 -8.18 19.14
C LYS A 76 0.88 -8.04 17.69
N VAL A 77 1.78 -8.01 16.70
CA VAL A 77 1.43 -7.77 15.29
C VAL A 77 0.53 -8.85 14.64
N SER A 78 0.40 -10.04 15.24
CA SER A 78 -0.52 -11.09 14.78
C SER A 78 -1.88 -11.05 15.48
N VAL A 79 -2.16 -9.99 16.22
CA VAL A 79 -3.47 -9.72 16.86
C VAL A 79 -4.01 -8.43 16.26
N VAL A 80 -5.25 -8.48 15.79
CA VAL A 80 -5.92 -7.31 15.21
C VAL A 80 -6.03 -6.19 16.24
N GLN A 81 -5.61 -5.01 15.86
CA GLN A 81 -5.71 -3.79 16.65
C GLN A 81 -6.24 -2.69 15.72
N LEU A 82 -7.50 -2.31 15.91
CA LEU A 82 -8.12 -1.27 15.09
C LEU A 82 -7.75 0.11 15.63
N PRO A 83 -7.36 1.05 14.77
CA PRO A 83 -7.13 2.43 15.18
C PRO A 83 -8.46 3.14 15.47
N PRO A 84 -8.44 4.33 16.12
CA PRO A 84 -9.65 5.08 16.44
C PRO A 84 -10.54 5.41 15.23
N ASP A 85 -9.95 5.65 14.06
CA ASP A 85 -10.68 5.91 12.82
C ASP A 85 -11.22 4.62 12.15
N GLY A 86 -10.97 3.44 12.74
CA GLY A 86 -11.38 2.13 12.21
C GLY A 86 -10.38 1.52 11.23
N SER A 87 -9.61 2.32 10.49
CA SER A 87 -8.53 1.90 9.60
C SER A 87 -7.48 3.00 9.44
N ALA A 88 -6.26 2.64 9.02
CA ALA A 88 -5.23 3.62 8.67
C ALA A 88 -5.69 4.50 7.51
N ALA A 89 -6.32 3.90 6.48
CA ALA A 89 -6.81 4.63 5.32
C ALA A 89 -7.90 5.65 5.65
N LEU A 90 -8.80 5.37 6.57
CA LEU A 90 -9.78 6.37 7.05
C LEU A 90 -9.10 7.49 7.85
N GLY A 91 -8.07 7.15 8.63
CA GLY A 91 -7.20 8.14 9.28
C GLY A 91 -6.52 9.05 8.26
N ALA A 92 -5.97 8.46 7.17
CA ALA A 92 -5.37 9.21 6.07
C ALA A 92 -6.38 10.15 5.40
N GLN A 93 -7.59 9.67 5.10
CA GLN A 93 -8.67 10.48 4.50
C GLN A 93 -9.01 11.69 5.41
N ARG A 94 -9.14 11.46 6.71
CA ARG A 94 -9.39 12.53 7.69
C ARG A 94 -8.24 13.54 7.74
N LEU A 95 -6.99 13.08 7.81
CA LEU A 95 -5.81 13.95 7.89
C LEU A 95 -5.61 14.78 6.61
N LEU A 96 -5.80 14.18 5.45
CA LEU A 96 -5.69 14.87 4.17
C LEU A 96 -6.88 15.80 3.90
N ALA A 97 -8.04 15.59 4.55
CA ALA A 97 -9.18 16.51 4.55
C ALA A 97 -9.60 16.96 3.13
N GLY A 98 -9.74 16.03 2.20
CA GLY A 98 -10.14 16.30 0.81
C GLY A 98 -9.01 16.85 -0.08
N ALA A 99 -7.80 17.03 0.44
CA ALA A 99 -6.66 17.45 -0.39
C ALA A 99 -6.29 16.41 -1.46
N ALA A 100 -6.55 15.13 -1.21
CA ALA A 100 -6.21 14.04 -2.12
C ALA A 100 -7.37 13.04 -2.26
N ARG A 101 -7.36 12.27 -3.35
CA ARG A 101 -8.25 11.13 -3.59
C ARG A 101 -7.64 9.89 -2.95
N VAL A 102 -7.99 9.63 -1.66
CA VAL A 102 -7.42 8.52 -0.91
C VAL A 102 -7.98 7.20 -1.39
N GLN A 103 -7.08 6.27 -1.69
CA GLN A 103 -7.34 4.88 -2.01
C GLN A 103 -6.52 4.02 -1.05
N SER A 104 -6.88 2.76 -0.88
CA SER A 104 -6.18 1.83 -0.01
C SER A 104 -5.97 0.50 -0.74
N ALA A 105 -4.75 -0.05 -0.66
CA ALA A 105 -4.38 -1.26 -1.38
C ALA A 105 -3.10 -1.90 -0.82
N PHE A 106 -2.76 -3.11 -1.29
CA PHE A 106 -1.52 -3.84 -1.02
C PHE A 106 -1.33 -4.37 0.42
N HIS A 107 -2.34 -4.36 1.27
CA HIS A 107 -2.23 -4.80 2.66
C HIS A 107 -1.94 -6.30 2.83
N ASN A 108 -2.45 -7.13 1.90
CA ASN A 108 -2.46 -8.59 2.02
C ASN A 108 -1.47 -9.29 1.07
N VAL A 109 -0.57 -8.55 0.45
CA VAL A 109 0.50 -9.09 -0.39
C VAL A 109 1.84 -9.00 0.33
N SER A 110 2.64 -10.07 0.25
CA SER A 110 3.97 -10.08 0.86
C SER A 110 4.95 -9.20 0.09
N ALA A 111 5.66 -8.34 0.80
CA ALA A 111 6.72 -7.49 0.23
C ALA A 111 7.84 -8.33 -0.44
N SER A 112 8.16 -9.52 0.10
CA SER A 112 9.15 -10.41 -0.50
C SER A 112 8.72 -10.92 -1.86
N LYS A 113 7.42 -11.25 -2.03
CA LYS A 113 6.87 -11.67 -3.32
C LYS A 113 6.87 -10.53 -4.34
N LEU A 114 6.52 -9.31 -3.94
CA LEU A 114 6.62 -8.15 -4.83
C LEU A 114 8.08 -7.85 -5.23
N LYS A 115 9.02 -8.02 -4.30
CA LYS A 115 10.45 -7.78 -4.55
C LYS A 115 11.07 -8.79 -5.51
N SER A 116 10.58 -10.01 -5.60
CA SER A 116 11.12 -11.03 -6.51
C SER A 116 10.87 -10.75 -7.99
N GLY A 117 9.91 -9.87 -8.30
CA GLY A 117 9.47 -9.57 -9.65
C GLY A 117 8.65 -10.71 -10.28
N GLY A 118 7.91 -10.40 -11.33
CA GLY A 118 7.06 -11.35 -12.03
C GLY A 118 5.69 -11.57 -11.39
N PRO A 119 4.92 -12.56 -11.88
CA PRO A 119 3.56 -12.81 -11.41
C PRO A 119 3.51 -13.23 -9.94
N VAL A 120 2.64 -12.60 -9.19
CA VAL A 120 2.39 -12.91 -7.78
C VAL A 120 1.02 -13.53 -7.62
N ASP A 121 0.96 -14.77 -7.15
CA ASP A 121 -0.32 -15.46 -6.88
C ASP A 121 -1.00 -14.88 -5.63
N CYS A 122 -1.52 -13.67 -5.77
CA CYS A 122 -2.21 -12.94 -4.71
C CYS A 122 -3.18 -11.92 -5.32
N ASP A 123 -4.33 -11.74 -4.68
CA ASP A 123 -5.24 -10.65 -5.00
C ASP A 123 -4.90 -9.43 -4.14
N VAL A 124 -4.98 -8.25 -4.76
CA VAL A 124 -4.90 -6.97 -4.09
C VAL A 124 -6.27 -6.33 -4.11
N LEU A 125 -6.90 -6.25 -2.94
CA LEU A 125 -8.15 -5.53 -2.79
C LEU A 125 -7.88 -4.03 -2.77
N VAL A 126 -8.59 -3.29 -3.60
CA VAL A 126 -8.47 -1.83 -3.74
C VAL A 126 -9.75 -1.18 -3.24
N PHE A 127 -9.64 -0.27 -2.30
CA PHE A 127 -10.75 0.46 -1.71
C PHE A 127 -10.60 1.96 -1.91
N GLY A 128 -11.73 2.66 -2.04
CA GLY A 128 -11.74 4.11 -2.16
C GLY A 128 -13.12 4.62 -2.55
N ASP A 129 -13.40 5.88 -2.27
CA ASP A 129 -14.71 6.46 -2.58
C ASP A 129 -14.78 7.05 -4.00
N ASP A 130 -13.61 7.41 -4.57
CA ASP A 130 -13.49 7.85 -5.97
C ASP A 130 -13.29 6.62 -6.89
N LYS A 131 -14.30 6.34 -7.74
CA LYS A 131 -14.30 5.18 -8.64
C LYS A 131 -13.21 5.22 -9.70
N GLU A 132 -12.91 6.41 -10.23
CA GLU A 132 -11.88 6.58 -11.27
C GLU A 132 -10.48 6.33 -10.68
N ALA A 133 -10.19 6.93 -9.52
CA ALA A 133 -8.95 6.68 -8.81
C ALA A 133 -8.80 5.22 -8.41
N ARG A 134 -9.89 4.55 -7.99
CA ARG A 134 -9.89 3.13 -7.66
C ARG A 134 -9.55 2.26 -8.87
N ALA A 135 -10.12 2.56 -10.04
CA ALA A 135 -9.77 1.86 -11.29
C ALA A 135 -8.28 2.01 -11.64
N ILE A 136 -7.71 3.20 -11.50
CA ILE A 136 -6.28 3.46 -11.73
C ILE A 136 -5.40 2.63 -10.78
N VAL A 137 -5.79 2.52 -9.51
CA VAL A 137 -5.03 1.72 -8.52
C VAL A 137 -5.17 0.22 -8.76
N ILE A 138 -6.30 -0.25 -9.30
CA ILE A 138 -6.45 -1.63 -9.76
C ILE A 138 -5.46 -1.92 -10.88
N GLU A 139 -5.33 -1.06 -11.87
CA GLU A 139 -4.34 -1.21 -12.94
C GLU A 139 -2.90 -1.16 -12.40
N LEU A 140 -2.62 -0.32 -11.40
CA LEU A 140 -1.33 -0.32 -10.72
C LEU A 140 -1.03 -1.67 -10.05
N ALA A 141 -2.02 -2.27 -9.39
CA ALA A 141 -1.89 -3.60 -8.77
C ALA A 141 -1.65 -4.69 -9.84
N ASN A 142 -2.37 -4.63 -10.97
CA ASN A 142 -2.16 -5.54 -12.10
C ASN A 142 -0.75 -5.40 -12.68
N ALA A 143 -0.27 -4.18 -12.87
CA ALA A 143 1.08 -3.90 -13.35
C ALA A 143 2.18 -4.38 -12.39
N ALA A 144 1.89 -4.45 -11.10
CA ALA A 144 2.78 -5.02 -10.08
C ALA A 144 2.80 -6.56 -10.06
N GLY A 145 2.13 -7.22 -11.02
CA GLY A 145 2.11 -8.69 -11.15
C GLY A 145 1.09 -9.40 -10.27
N THR A 146 0.20 -8.66 -9.59
CA THR A 146 -0.90 -9.20 -8.78
C THR A 146 -2.22 -9.15 -9.55
N ARG A 147 -3.31 -9.57 -8.94
CA ARG A 147 -4.66 -9.33 -9.48
C ARG A 147 -5.35 -8.27 -8.63
N GLY A 148 -5.55 -7.07 -9.18
CA GLY A 148 -6.31 -5.99 -8.55
C GLY A 148 -7.81 -6.26 -8.57
N ILE A 149 -8.49 -6.07 -7.45
CA ILE A 149 -9.93 -6.28 -7.29
C ILE A 149 -10.58 -5.07 -6.64
N ASP A 150 -11.70 -4.62 -7.21
CA ASP A 150 -12.51 -3.56 -6.61
C ASP A 150 -13.14 -4.04 -5.30
N GLY A 151 -12.66 -3.53 -4.17
CA GLY A 151 -13.17 -3.82 -2.83
C GLY A 151 -14.28 -2.85 -2.36
N GLY A 152 -14.60 -1.84 -3.19
CA GLY A 152 -15.65 -0.87 -2.90
C GLY A 152 -15.19 0.34 -2.09
N PRO A 153 -16.03 0.89 -1.21
CA PRO A 153 -15.75 2.13 -0.50
C PRO A 153 -14.56 2.03 0.44
N LEU A 154 -13.92 3.17 0.73
CA LEU A 154 -12.73 3.24 1.58
C LEU A 154 -12.95 2.65 2.98
N ALA A 155 -14.15 2.74 3.52
CA ALA A 155 -14.50 2.16 4.82
C ALA A 155 -14.22 0.63 4.89
N ASN A 156 -14.31 -0.08 3.76
CA ASN A 156 -14.03 -1.51 3.70
C ASN A 156 -12.53 -1.85 3.88
N SER A 157 -11.64 -0.86 3.81
CA SER A 157 -10.20 -1.04 4.06
C SER A 157 -9.92 -1.67 5.42
N ALA A 158 -10.75 -1.38 6.42
CA ALA A 158 -10.64 -1.93 7.75
C ALA A 158 -10.53 -3.47 7.75
N ALA A 159 -11.27 -4.15 6.87
CA ALA A 159 -11.25 -5.61 6.76
C ALA A 159 -9.90 -6.12 6.22
N ALA A 160 -9.36 -5.50 5.17
CA ALA A 160 -8.10 -5.91 4.57
C ALA A 160 -6.90 -5.57 5.47
N GLU A 161 -6.91 -4.41 6.12
CA GLU A 161 -5.90 -4.02 7.09
C GLU A 161 -5.87 -4.99 8.28
N ALA A 162 -7.03 -5.30 8.87
CA ALA A 162 -7.15 -6.27 9.96
C ALA A 162 -6.70 -7.68 9.56
N LEU A 163 -7.01 -8.10 8.34
CA LEU A 163 -6.63 -9.42 7.81
C LEU A 163 -5.11 -9.62 7.77
N THR A 164 -4.32 -8.58 7.63
CA THR A 164 -2.85 -8.68 7.65
C THR A 164 -2.33 -9.29 8.95
N SER A 165 -2.90 -8.92 10.10
CA SER A 165 -2.53 -9.55 11.40
C SER A 165 -2.82 -11.05 11.40
N VAL A 166 -3.94 -11.47 10.80
CA VAL A 166 -4.30 -12.89 10.66
C VAL A 166 -3.31 -13.61 9.76
N LEU A 167 -2.95 -13.02 8.61
CA LEU A 167 -1.96 -13.59 7.67
C LEU A 167 -0.57 -13.73 8.32
N ILE A 168 -0.14 -12.76 9.14
CA ILE A 168 1.09 -12.88 9.94
C ILE A 168 1.02 -14.09 10.87
N GLY A 169 -0.11 -14.30 11.54
CA GLY A 169 -0.34 -15.49 12.38
C GLY A 169 -0.29 -16.80 11.60
N ILE A 170 -0.89 -16.84 10.41
CA ILE A 170 -0.87 -17.97 9.48
C ILE A 170 0.58 -18.25 9.04
N ASN A 171 1.32 -17.21 8.61
CA ASN A 171 2.72 -17.35 8.20
C ASN A 171 3.58 -18.03 9.26
N ARG A 172 3.44 -17.60 10.52
CA ARG A 172 4.19 -18.18 11.64
C ARG A 172 3.80 -19.64 11.91
N ARG A 173 2.49 -19.95 11.87
CA ARG A 173 1.97 -21.29 12.20
C ARG A 173 2.30 -22.32 11.13
N TYR A 174 2.15 -21.95 9.87
CA TYR A 174 2.29 -22.85 8.72
C TYR A 174 3.64 -22.69 8.00
N LYS A 175 4.52 -21.80 8.46
CA LYS A 175 5.84 -21.53 7.86
C LYS A 175 5.74 -21.29 6.35
N VAL A 176 4.80 -20.42 5.95
CA VAL A 176 4.53 -20.15 4.53
C VAL A 176 5.73 -19.46 3.90
N ASP A 177 6.31 -20.11 2.88
CA ASP A 177 7.43 -19.54 2.14
C ASP A 177 6.97 -18.31 1.33
N GLY A 178 7.77 -17.25 1.40
CA GLY A 178 7.46 -15.96 0.75
C GLY A 178 6.24 -15.23 1.30
N GLY A 179 5.55 -15.76 2.32
CA GLY A 179 4.39 -15.16 2.98
C GLY A 179 3.03 -15.50 2.33
N ALA A 180 2.01 -15.64 3.18
CA ALA A 180 0.62 -15.85 2.75
C ALA A 180 0.04 -14.59 2.09
N GLY A 181 -0.85 -14.81 1.14
CA GLY A 181 -1.70 -13.81 0.50
C GLY A 181 -3.16 -14.25 0.54
N ILE A 182 -3.99 -13.58 -0.24
CA ILE A 182 -5.41 -13.92 -0.39
C ILE A 182 -5.77 -14.18 -1.84
N ARG A 183 -6.81 -14.98 -2.05
CA ARG A 183 -7.45 -15.23 -3.36
C ARG A 183 -8.94 -15.17 -3.19
N ILE A 184 -9.61 -14.34 -3.97
CA ILE A 184 -11.07 -14.26 -4.03
C ILE A 184 -11.53 -15.30 -5.05
N THR A 185 -12.28 -16.28 -4.59
CA THR A 185 -12.86 -17.33 -5.44
C THR A 185 -14.21 -16.89 -6.02
N GLY A 186 -14.66 -17.58 -7.08
CA GLY A 186 -15.98 -17.33 -7.69
C GLY A 186 -16.06 -16.13 -8.64
N LEU A 187 -14.99 -15.37 -8.82
CA LEU A 187 -14.99 -14.28 -9.80
C LEU A 187 -15.09 -14.79 -11.25
N PRO A 188 -15.73 -14.03 -12.18
CA PRO A 188 -15.78 -14.36 -13.60
C PRO A 188 -14.39 -14.58 -14.22
N ALA A 189 -14.30 -15.42 -15.26
CA ALA A 189 -13.04 -15.76 -15.90
C ALA A 189 -12.26 -14.54 -16.44
N ALA A 190 -12.96 -13.51 -16.93
CA ALA A 190 -12.37 -12.26 -17.40
C ALA A 190 -11.61 -11.47 -16.32
N GLN A 191 -11.92 -11.73 -15.06
CA GLN A 191 -11.27 -11.10 -13.89
C GLN A 191 -10.28 -12.05 -13.19
N ARG A 192 -9.97 -13.22 -13.80
CA ARG A 192 -9.06 -14.22 -13.26
C ARG A 192 -7.61 -14.12 -13.79
N ARG A 193 -7.36 -13.11 -14.66
CA ARG A 193 -6.03 -12.92 -15.27
C ARG A 193 -5.21 -11.92 -14.51
#